data_80bcac95fdf031b84c512379d31a8b75
#
_entry.id   80bcac95fdf031b84c512379d31a8b75
#
_cell.length_a   1.000
_cell.length_b   1.000
_cell.length_c   1.000
_cell.angle_alpha   90.00
_cell.angle_beta   90.00
_cell.angle_gamma   90.00
#
_symmetry.space_group_name_H-M   'P 1'
#
loop_
_entity.id
_entity.type
_entity.pdbx_description
1 polymer ?
#
loop_
_entity_poly.entity_id
_entity_poly.type
_entity_poly.pdbx_seq_one_letter_code
_entity_poly.pdbx_strand_id
1 'polypeptide(L)' 'MSNIKCVICEGPIKDFGHNPDPISKTGRCCNDCNSLVIVARIKQAYSINN' A
#
# COMPACT_ATOMS: atom_id res chain seq x y z
N MET A 1 0.32 21.37 -4.22
CA MET A 1 0.86 20.88 -4.73
C MET A 1 1.24 19.71 -4.40
N SER A 2 1.36 19.10 -3.85
CA SER A 2 1.80 17.96 -3.59
C SER A 2 0.85 16.95 -3.54
N ASN A 3 0.05 16.76 -4.46
CA ASN A 3 -0.86 15.66 -4.49
C ASN A 3 -0.13 14.41 -4.85
N ILE A 4 -0.09 13.50 -3.93
CA ILE A 4 0.52 12.22 -4.15
C ILE A 4 -0.54 11.28 -4.64
N LYS A 5 -0.21 10.41 -5.54
CA LYS A 5 -1.15 9.42 -6.01
C LYS A 5 -0.85 8.06 -5.41
N CYS A 6 -1.91 7.32 -5.12
CA CYS A 6 -1.77 5.96 -4.65
C CYS A 6 -1.17 5.11 -5.75
N VAL A 7 -0.14 4.32 -5.42
CA VAL A 7 0.49 3.45 -6.42
C VAL A 7 -0.34 2.24 -6.75
N ILE A 8 -1.42 2.00 -6.03
CA ILE A 8 -2.26 0.84 -6.25
C ILE A 8 -3.50 1.19 -7.05
N CYS A 9 -4.26 2.18 -6.60
CA CYS A 9 -5.48 2.55 -7.29
C CYS A 9 -5.38 3.85 -8.07
N GLU A 10 -4.26 4.54 -7.91
CA GLU A 10 -3.99 5.81 -8.59
C GLU A 10 -4.92 6.93 -8.16
N GLY A 11 -5.61 6.75 -7.08
CA GLY A 11 -6.42 7.81 -6.53
C GLY A 11 -5.60 8.80 -5.75
N PRO A 12 -6.19 9.92 -5.37
CA PRO A 12 -5.44 10.94 -4.65
C PRO A 12 -5.22 10.54 -3.20
N ILE A 13 -4.10 10.94 -2.65
CA ILE A 13 -3.79 10.74 -1.26
C ILE A 13 -3.79 12.09 -0.60
N LYS A 14 -4.61 12.25 0.44
CA LYS A 14 -4.77 13.54 1.05
C LYS A 14 -3.73 13.85 2.10
N ASP A 15 -3.06 12.86 2.61
CA ASP A 15 -2.07 13.10 3.65
C ASP A 15 -0.76 12.44 3.23
N PHE A 16 -0.04 11.87 4.15
CA PHE A 16 1.26 11.30 3.83
C PHE A 16 1.15 9.94 3.15
N GLY A 17 0.00 9.35 3.18
CA GLY A 17 -0.15 8.01 2.61
C GLY A 17 0.42 6.94 3.52
N HIS A 18 0.48 5.72 3.01
CA HIS A 18 0.97 4.59 3.76
C HIS A 18 1.99 3.83 2.93
N ASN A 19 2.77 3.02 3.59
CA ASN A 19 3.77 2.21 2.93
C ASN A 19 3.08 1.08 2.16
N PRO A 20 3.23 0.97 0.85
CA PRO A 20 2.54 -0.04 0.06
C PRO A 20 3.24 -1.39 -0.02
N ASP A 21 4.38 -1.55 0.61
CA ASP A 21 5.09 -2.80 0.60
C ASP A 21 4.27 -3.89 1.31
N PRO A 22 4.13 -5.09 0.79
CA PRO A 22 4.88 -5.67 -0.31
C PRO A 22 4.21 -5.54 -1.68
N ILE A 23 3.09 -4.89 -1.78
CA ILE A 23 2.43 -4.76 -3.06
C ILE A 23 3.29 -3.91 -3.99
N SER A 24 3.85 -2.84 -3.48
CA SER A 24 4.76 -2.01 -4.25
C SER A 24 5.92 -1.62 -3.37
N LYS A 25 7.10 -1.55 -3.92
CA LYS A 25 8.27 -1.20 -3.14
C LYS A 25 8.53 0.29 -3.11
N THR A 26 7.80 1.05 -3.90
CA THR A 26 8.02 2.48 -3.96
C THR A 26 6.68 3.20 -3.89
N GLY A 27 6.72 4.46 -3.58
CA GLY A 27 5.53 5.28 -3.57
C GLY A 27 4.74 5.16 -2.28
N ARG A 28 3.48 5.51 -2.37
CA ARG A 28 2.59 5.48 -1.23
C ARG A 28 1.23 4.96 -1.66
N CYS A 29 0.45 4.47 -0.72
CA CYS A 29 -0.90 4.05 -1.02
C CYS A 29 -1.89 4.84 -0.17
N CYS A 30 -3.12 4.90 -0.63
CA CYS A 30 -4.14 5.65 0.09
C CYS A 30 -4.65 4.82 1.27
N ASN A 31 -5.47 5.45 2.08
CA ASN A 31 -5.98 4.81 3.26
C ASN A 31 -6.80 3.56 2.91
N ASP A 32 -7.57 3.62 1.85
CA ASP A 32 -8.36 2.48 1.43
C ASP A 32 -7.48 1.32 0.98
N CYS A 33 -6.46 1.60 0.21
CA CYS A 33 -5.59 0.54 -0.27
C CYS A 33 -4.68 0.01 0.82
N ASN A 34 -4.48 0.79 1.88
CA ASN A 34 -3.68 0.33 3.00
C ASN A 34 -4.25 -0.96 3.60
N SER A 35 -5.56 -1.13 3.55
CA SER A 35 -6.17 -2.35 4.04
C SER A 35 -5.70 -3.55 3.24
N LEU A 36 -5.58 -3.38 1.93
CA LEU A 36 -5.09 -4.46 1.07
C LEU A 36 -3.62 -4.75 1.36
N VAL A 37 -2.86 -3.72 1.65
CA VAL A 37 -1.45 -3.90 1.98
C VAL A 37 -1.30 -4.71 3.27
N ILE A 38 -2.13 -4.41 4.25
CA ILE A 38 -2.09 -5.14 5.52
C ILE A 38 -2.41 -6.61 5.29
N VAL A 39 -3.41 -6.90 4.48
CA VAL A 39 -3.76 -8.27 4.16
C VAL A 39 -2.60 -8.95 3.44
N ALA A 40 -1.95 -8.25 2.53
CA ALA A 40 -0.82 -8.81 1.81
C ALA A 40 0.34 -9.13 2.75
N ARG A 41 0.57 -8.31 3.74
CA ARG A 41 1.62 -8.57 4.72
C ARG A 41 1.31 -9.80 5.55
N ILE A 42 0.06 -9.97 5.93
CA ILE A 42 -0.34 -11.13 6.70
C ILE A 42 -0.15 -12.38 5.87
N LYS A 43 -0.55 -12.34 4.62
CA LYS A 43 -0.40 -13.49 3.76
C LYS A 43 1.07 -13.82 3.52
N GLN A 44 1.90 -12.81 3.42
CA GLN A 44 3.31 -13.04 3.22
C GLN A 44 3.92 -13.72 4.44
N ALA A 45 3.49 -13.35 5.63
CA ALA A 45 3.98 -13.97 6.84
C ALA A 45 3.53 -15.42 6.94
N TYR A 46 2.29 -15.70 6.50
CA TYR A 46 1.82 -17.06 6.58
C TYR A 46 2.37 -17.95 5.48
N SER A 47 2.80 -17.40 4.39
CA SER A 47 3.25 -18.23 3.31
C SER A 47 4.73 -18.49 3.35
N ILE A 48 5.32 -18.34 4.48
CA ILE A 48 6.70 -18.59 4.63
C ILE A 48 7.10 -19.95 4.22
N ASN A 49 6.27 -20.90 4.44
CA ASN A 49 6.66 -22.24 4.19
C ASN A 49 6.44 -22.71 2.84
N ASN A 50 6.00 -21.92 2.01
CA ASN A 50 5.78 -22.37 0.68
C ASN A 50 6.66 -21.71 -0.26
#